data_7757803192a2802f1e2a68a0977fd59a
#
_entry.id   7757803192a2802f1e2a68a0977fd59a
#
_cell.length_a   1.000
_cell.length_b   1.000
_cell.length_c   1.000
_cell.angle_alpha   90.00
_cell.angle_beta   90.00
_cell.angle_gamma   90.00
#
_symmetry.space_group_name_H-M   'P 1'
#
loop_
_entity.id
_entity.type
_entity.pdbx_description
1 polymer ?
#
loop_
_entity_poly.entity_id
_entity_poly.type
_entity_poly.pdbx_seq_one_letter_code
_entity_poly.pdbx_strand_id
1 'polypeptide(L)'
;MIRRTPRGFRYERFGGIVHLERPRALVFIDRDRARRLGYRSSPLWNDEPDPEWNVAKLSAPLEAHLQLTNRCDAGCQGCYTGATPTGAAGEWGLDEWKRAIDALAARGVFHLALGGGESALLPWLGEAAAYARERGLVPNLTTSGLYGDEELARLCGFATLFGQINVSIDGVDEDYARVRGFDGFARADRAVVALRRATKHVGINCVVTRGSFDGLSRVFAYAKKRKLREVELLRFKPSGRGIKTYEALRCTDEQHRALVPTVLKLSRKHRLRVRLDCSYTPMVTHHRIKPKLMQWLAIYGCAGGDLLVGAKASGMLTACSFAPPVESRVDGIGDYWESEGAFGPFRRWREAAAEPCRSCEYLALCRGGCRVVTMHVTGDATAPDPECPRVMAWRAEHGVTTPRRLPVVT
;
A
#
# COMPACT_ATOMS: atom_id res chain seq x y z
N MET A 1 -14.92 -11.24 -28.93
CA MET A 1 -13.98 -10.09 -28.73
C MET A 1 -14.53 -9.18 -27.65
N ILE A 2 -13.97 -9.17 -26.45
CA ILE A 2 -14.40 -8.25 -25.37
C ILE A 2 -13.95 -6.86 -25.81
N ARG A 3 -14.89 -5.96 -26.14
CA ARG A 3 -14.58 -4.55 -26.40
C ARG A 3 -14.00 -3.96 -25.12
N ARG A 4 -12.70 -3.72 -25.09
CA ARG A 4 -12.00 -3.05 -24.01
C ARG A 4 -12.23 -1.54 -24.19
N THR A 5 -12.94 -0.92 -23.28
CA THR A 5 -13.09 0.53 -23.25
C THR A 5 -12.05 1.07 -22.28
N PRO A 6 -10.99 1.75 -22.73
CA PRO A 6 -10.08 2.42 -21.82
C PRO A 6 -10.82 3.58 -21.15
N ARG A 7 -10.70 3.70 -19.84
CA ARG A 7 -11.23 4.83 -19.07
C ARG A 7 -10.36 6.06 -19.23
N GLY A 8 -9.05 5.86 -19.48
CA GLY A 8 -8.09 6.92 -19.70
C GLY A 8 -6.71 6.38 -20.10
N PHE A 9 -5.90 7.26 -20.60
CA PHE A 9 -4.50 7.02 -20.93
C PHE A 9 -3.64 8.12 -20.34
N ARG A 10 -2.53 7.75 -19.70
CA ARG A 10 -1.52 8.69 -19.24
C ARG A 10 -0.21 8.44 -19.96
N TYR A 11 0.33 9.49 -20.57
CA TYR A 11 1.66 9.46 -21.21
C TYR A 11 2.76 9.30 -20.17
N GLU A 12 3.75 8.47 -20.50
CA GLU A 12 4.96 8.24 -19.71
C GLU A 12 6.17 8.20 -20.63
N ARG A 13 7.37 8.44 -20.11
CA ARG A 13 8.62 8.44 -20.92
C ARG A 13 8.81 7.14 -21.72
N PHE A 14 8.47 5.99 -21.14
CA PHE A 14 8.54 4.69 -21.80
C PHE A 14 7.38 4.40 -22.78
N GLY A 15 6.35 5.23 -22.81
CA GLY A 15 5.14 5.03 -23.60
C GLY A 15 3.91 5.54 -22.88
N GLY A 16 3.21 4.69 -22.11
CA GLY A 16 2.08 5.14 -21.33
C GLY A 16 1.41 4.07 -20.49
N ILE A 17 0.40 4.51 -19.76
CA ILE A 17 -0.41 3.67 -18.88
C ILE A 17 -1.86 3.77 -19.31
N VAL A 18 -2.43 2.62 -19.69
CA VAL A 18 -3.84 2.48 -20.03
C VAL A 18 -4.61 2.06 -18.79
N HIS A 19 -5.60 2.85 -18.39
CA HIS A 19 -6.54 2.48 -17.33
C HIS A 19 -7.74 1.76 -17.92
N LEU A 20 -7.91 0.49 -17.58
CA LEU A 20 -9.02 -0.35 -18.02
C LEU A 20 -10.06 -0.49 -16.91
N GLU A 21 -11.34 -0.35 -17.28
CA GLU A 21 -12.45 -0.66 -16.34
C GLU A 21 -12.81 -2.15 -16.32
N ARG A 22 -12.70 -2.81 -17.46
CA ARG A 22 -13.04 -4.25 -17.60
C ARG A 22 -12.04 -4.95 -18.52
N PRO A 23 -11.18 -5.84 -17.98
CA PRO A 23 -10.96 -6.07 -16.55
C PRO A 23 -10.37 -4.82 -15.89
N ARG A 24 -10.56 -4.63 -14.58
CA ARG A 24 -9.92 -3.54 -13.84
C ARG A 24 -8.42 -3.75 -13.83
N ALA A 25 -7.68 -2.89 -14.51
CA ALA A 25 -6.24 -2.99 -14.62
C ALA A 25 -5.59 -1.68 -15.04
N LEU A 26 -4.37 -1.46 -14.60
CA LEU A 26 -3.43 -0.52 -15.20
C LEU A 26 -2.48 -1.33 -16.08
N VAL A 27 -2.39 -0.98 -17.35
CA VAL A 27 -1.55 -1.68 -18.32
C VAL A 27 -0.46 -0.74 -18.82
N PHE A 28 0.77 -1.10 -18.52
CA PHE A 28 1.95 -0.37 -18.99
C PHE A 28 2.27 -0.81 -20.42
N ILE A 29 2.44 0.15 -21.32
CA ILE A 29 2.72 -0.11 -22.72
C ILE A 29 3.86 0.77 -23.20
N ASP A 30 4.68 0.24 -24.09
CA ASP A 30 5.75 0.98 -24.76
C ASP A 30 5.20 2.02 -25.76
N ARG A 31 6.10 2.89 -26.29
CA ARG A 31 5.76 3.93 -27.26
C ARG A 31 5.15 3.35 -28.53
N ASP A 32 5.66 2.24 -29.02
CA ASP A 32 5.17 1.56 -30.22
C ASP A 32 3.74 1.07 -30.06
N ARG A 33 3.46 0.42 -28.93
CA ARG A 33 2.10 -0.05 -28.63
C ARG A 33 1.16 1.13 -28.46
N ALA A 34 1.60 2.20 -27.80
CA ALA A 34 0.81 3.43 -27.63
C ALA A 34 0.45 4.05 -29.00
N ARG A 35 1.42 4.17 -29.92
CA ARG A 35 1.18 4.66 -31.29
C ARG A 35 0.16 3.79 -32.05
N ARG A 36 0.27 2.47 -31.94
CA ARG A 36 -0.71 1.54 -32.55
C ARG A 36 -2.12 1.65 -31.99
N LEU A 37 -2.26 2.16 -30.76
CA LEU A 37 -3.55 2.45 -30.13
C LEU A 37 -4.06 3.87 -30.45
N GLY A 38 -3.34 4.65 -31.25
CA GLY A 38 -3.74 5.99 -31.68
C GLY A 38 -3.17 7.15 -30.86
N TYR A 39 -2.34 6.87 -29.85
CA TYR A 39 -1.64 7.89 -29.06
C TYR A 39 -0.34 8.30 -29.78
N ARG A 40 -0.34 9.46 -30.46
CA ARG A 40 0.66 9.74 -31.49
C ARG A 40 1.95 10.40 -31.01
N SER A 41 1.87 11.34 -30.05
CA SER A 41 3.02 12.10 -29.57
C SER A 41 2.83 12.60 -28.15
N SER A 42 3.93 12.84 -27.45
CA SER A 42 3.97 13.47 -26.14
C SER A 42 5.30 14.23 -25.99
N PRO A 43 5.34 15.36 -25.30
CA PRO A 43 6.59 16.01 -24.90
C PRO A 43 7.50 15.10 -24.06
N LEU A 44 6.95 14.03 -23.44
CA LEU A 44 7.72 13.03 -22.72
C LEU A 44 8.45 12.02 -23.62
N TRP A 45 8.11 11.97 -24.91
CA TRP A 45 8.72 11.09 -25.91
C TRP A 45 9.74 11.87 -26.72
N ASN A 46 10.86 12.20 -26.07
CA ASN A 46 12.02 12.77 -26.76
C ASN A 46 12.72 11.69 -27.62
N ASP A 47 13.79 12.07 -28.33
CA ASP A 47 14.55 11.21 -29.23
C ASP A 47 15.44 10.19 -28.48
N GLU A 48 15.42 10.18 -27.15
CA GLU A 48 16.14 9.19 -26.35
C GLU A 48 15.51 7.80 -26.47
N PRO A 49 16.31 6.72 -26.37
CA PRO A 49 15.81 5.36 -26.33
C PRO A 49 14.72 5.17 -25.27
N ASP A 50 13.76 4.29 -25.54
CA ASP A 50 12.68 3.99 -24.59
C ASP A 50 13.26 3.41 -23.30
N PRO A 51 13.11 4.09 -22.16
CA PRO A 51 13.57 3.51 -20.89
C PRO A 51 12.66 2.34 -20.50
N GLU A 52 13.21 1.35 -19.86
CA GLU A 52 12.39 0.31 -19.22
C GLU A 52 11.51 0.96 -18.15
N TRP A 53 10.20 0.65 -18.16
CA TRP A 53 9.23 1.28 -17.26
C TRP A 53 9.54 1.09 -15.77
N ASN A 54 10.16 -0.03 -15.36
CA ASN A 54 10.55 -0.33 -13.98
C ASN A 54 11.70 0.54 -13.44
N VAL A 55 12.45 1.21 -14.31
CA VAL A 55 13.51 2.14 -13.95
C VAL A 55 13.18 3.60 -14.31
N ALA A 56 12.14 3.82 -15.10
CA ALA A 56 11.70 5.15 -15.47
C ALA A 56 10.99 5.85 -14.30
N LYS A 57 11.30 7.14 -14.09
CA LYS A 57 10.51 7.99 -13.21
C LYS A 57 9.15 8.23 -13.86
N LEU A 58 8.06 7.91 -13.16
CA LEU A 58 6.71 8.20 -13.65
C LEU A 58 6.42 9.71 -13.64
N SER A 59 5.56 10.15 -14.57
CA SER A 59 5.08 11.54 -14.63
C SER A 59 4.24 11.95 -13.41
N ALA A 60 3.60 10.98 -12.76
CA ALA A 60 2.86 11.14 -11.51
C ALA A 60 2.72 9.78 -10.80
N PRO A 61 2.33 9.74 -9.52
CA PRO A 61 2.02 8.47 -8.86
C PRO A 61 0.82 7.78 -9.52
N LEU A 62 0.72 6.46 -9.36
CA LEU A 62 -0.44 5.67 -9.78
C LEU A 62 -1.57 5.79 -8.79
N GLU A 63 -1.21 5.92 -7.52
CA GLU A 63 -2.11 5.87 -6.38
C GLU A 63 -1.69 6.89 -5.30
N ALA A 64 -2.69 7.47 -4.64
CA ALA A 64 -2.48 8.30 -3.46
C ALA A 64 -3.23 7.73 -2.26
N HIS A 65 -2.53 7.53 -1.15
CA HIS A 65 -3.08 7.06 0.12
C HIS A 65 -3.42 8.25 1.01
N LEU A 66 -4.70 8.57 1.16
CA LEU A 66 -5.17 9.74 1.89
C LEU A 66 -5.65 9.33 3.28
N GLN A 67 -4.94 9.80 4.29
CA GLN A 67 -5.35 9.70 5.69
C GLN A 67 -6.35 10.83 5.97
N LEU A 68 -7.67 10.55 5.75
CA LEU A 68 -8.71 11.59 5.83
C LEU A 68 -8.90 12.15 7.23
N THR A 69 -8.60 11.36 8.26
CA THR A 69 -8.67 11.75 9.67
C THR A 69 -7.69 10.92 10.49
N ASN A 70 -7.31 11.39 11.65
CA ASN A 70 -6.60 10.64 12.68
C ASN A 70 -7.53 10.24 13.84
N ARG A 71 -8.85 10.54 13.72
CA ARG A 71 -9.85 10.15 14.70
C ARG A 71 -10.17 8.66 14.57
N CYS A 72 -10.10 7.93 15.69
CA CYS A 72 -10.47 6.51 15.76
C CYS A 72 -10.57 6.06 17.22
N ASP A 73 -11.67 5.41 17.57
CA ASP A 73 -11.92 4.93 18.94
C ASP A 73 -11.35 3.52 19.21
N ALA A 74 -10.78 2.86 18.18
CA ALA A 74 -10.37 1.47 18.28
C ALA A 74 -9.16 1.21 19.20
N GLY A 75 -8.21 2.16 19.34
CA GLY A 75 -7.09 2.04 20.26
C GLY A 75 -6.06 0.93 19.95
N CYS A 76 -5.98 0.44 18.71
CA CYS A 76 -5.11 -0.68 18.34
C CYS A 76 -3.65 -0.45 18.74
N GLN A 77 -3.00 -1.47 19.37
CA GLN A 77 -1.62 -1.38 19.89
C GLN A 77 -0.56 -1.13 18.80
N GLY A 78 -0.78 -1.62 17.59
CA GLY A 78 0.13 -1.46 16.44
C GLY A 78 -0.35 -0.42 15.41
N CYS A 79 -1.21 0.54 15.79
CA CYS A 79 -1.79 1.50 14.85
C CYS A 79 -0.72 2.34 14.14
N TYR A 80 -0.64 2.24 12.83
CA TYR A 80 0.40 2.89 12.01
C TYR A 80 0.24 4.42 11.90
N THR A 81 -0.97 4.95 12.13
CA THR A 81 -1.22 6.39 12.15
C THR A 81 -1.10 6.99 13.54
N GLY A 82 -1.10 6.15 14.59
CA GLY A 82 -1.18 6.62 15.96
C GLY A 82 -2.54 7.26 16.29
N ALA A 83 -3.61 6.87 15.60
CA ALA A 83 -4.95 7.44 15.71
C ALA A 83 -5.47 7.49 17.16
N THR A 84 -6.22 8.56 17.49
CA THR A 84 -6.79 8.81 18.81
C THR A 84 -8.29 9.08 18.70
N PRO A 85 -9.07 8.98 19.81
CA PRO A 85 -10.49 9.31 19.79
C PRO A 85 -10.80 10.76 19.40
N THR A 86 -9.89 11.68 19.68
CA THR A 86 -10.05 13.12 19.38
C THR A 86 -9.50 13.55 18.02
N GLY A 87 -8.79 12.64 17.32
CA GLY A 87 -8.10 12.98 16.07
C GLY A 87 -6.78 13.73 16.32
N ALA A 88 -6.33 14.49 15.34
CA ALA A 88 -5.14 15.33 15.40
C ALA A 88 -5.50 16.81 15.16
N ALA A 89 -4.70 17.72 15.71
CA ALA A 89 -4.85 19.13 15.43
C ALA A 89 -4.58 19.43 13.95
N GLY A 90 -5.36 20.34 13.36
CA GLY A 90 -5.16 20.79 11.97
C GLY A 90 -5.54 19.75 10.92
N GLU A 91 -6.43 18.81 11.24
CA GLU A 91 -7.01 17.92 10.24
C GLU A 91 -7.81 18.72 9.21
N TRP A 92 -7.66 18.32 7.96
CA TRP A 92 -8.39 18.89 6.84
C TRP A 92 -9.87 18.49 6.83
N GLY A 93 -10.72 19.43 6.45
CA GLY A 93 -12.12 19.17 6.12
C GLY A 93 -12.31 18.72 4.68
N LEU A 94 -13.58 18.60 4.29
CA LEU A 94 -13.94 18.13 2.96
C LEU A 94 -13.39 19.01 1.82
N ASP A 95 -13.44 20.34 1.99
CA ASP A 95 -13.05 21.28 0.93
C ASP A 95 -11.54 21.22 0.65
N GLU A 96 -10.72 21.06 1.68
CA GLU A 96 -9.28 20.81 1.53
C GLU A 96 -9.03 19.51 0.79
N TRP A 97 -9.72 18.44 1.14
CA TRP A 97 -9.60 17.16 0.46
C TRP A 97 -10.10 17.20 -0.98
N LYS A 98 -11.14 17.99 -1.30
CA LYS A 98 -11.55 18.21 -2.69
C LYS A 98 -10.45 18.89 -3.51
N ARG A 99 -9.76 19.91 -2.97
CA ARG A 99 -8.60 20.53 -3.64
C ARG A 99 -7.47 19.52 -3.89
N ALA A 100 -7.18 18.66 -2.90
CA ALA A 100 -6.19 17.59 -3.08
C ALA A 100 -6.62 16.59 -4.16
N ILE A 101 -7.88 16.19 -4.20
CA ILE A 101 -8.44 15.32 -5.23
C ILE A 101 -8.30 15.95 -6.61
N ASP A 102 -8.58 17.26 -6.76
CA ASP A 102 -8.39 18.00 -8.01
C ASP A 102 -6.91 18.01 -8.45
N ALA A 103 -5.99 18.28 -7.54
CA ALA A 103 -4.56 18.28 -7.83
C ALA A 103 -4.05 16.88 -8.28
N LEU A 104 -4.49 15.83 -7.62
CA LEU A 104 -4.17 14.45 -7.98
C LEU A 104 -4.78 14.04 -9.33
N ALA A 105 -6.03 14.43 -9.59
CA ALA A 105 -6.71 14.16 -10.85
C ALA A 105 -6.03 14.89 -12.03
N ALA A 106 -5.66 16.16 -11.84
CA ALA A 106 -4.94 16.95 -12.84
C ALA A 106 -3.59 16.34 -13.24
N ARG A 107 -2.93 15.61 -12.31
CA ARG A 107 -1.69 14.86 -12.57
C ARG A 107 -1.94 13.48 -13.16
N GLY A 108 -3.20 13.05 -13.34
CA GLY A 108 -3.53 11.75 -13.91
C GLY A 108 -3.28 10.59 -12.96
N VAL A 109 -3.40 10.79 -11.65
CA VAL A 109 -3.48 9.71 -10.66
C VAL A 109 -4.71 8.87 -10.95
N PHE A 110 -4.64 7.55 -10.77
CA PHE A 110 -5.73 6.64 -11.10
C PHE A 110 -6.55 6.22 -9.88
N HIS A 111 -5.89 5.99 -8.76
CA HIS A 111 -6.50 5.41 -7.57
C HIS A 111 -6.27 6.28 -6.33
N LEU A 112 -7.27 6.32 -5.47
CA LEU A 112 -7.14 6.84 -4.11
C LEU A 112 -7.38 5.69 -3.13
N ALA A 113 -6.51 5.54 -2.14
CA ALA A 113 -6.75 4.67 -0.98
C ALA A 113 -7.16 5.57 0.20
N LEU A 114 -8.45 5.63 0.48
CA LEU A 114 -9.00 6.40 1.58
C LEU A 114 -8.90 5.60 2.88
N GLY A 115 -8.33 6.22 3.89
CA GLY A 115 -8.11 5.59 5.19
C GLY A 115 -7.75 6.64 6.24
N GLY A 116 -6.96 6.23 7.23
CA GLY A 116 -6.50 7.12 8.30
C GLY A 116 -6.71 6.50 9.66
N GLY A 117 -7.37 7.21 10.57
CA GLY A 117 -8.02 6.65 11.73
C GLY A 117 -9.19 5.77 11.28
N GLU A 118 -10.42 6.16 11.52
CA GLU A 118 -11.58 5.49 10.96
C GLU A 118 -12.39 6.47 10.09
N SER A 119 -12.17 6.39 8.78
CA SER A 119 -12.83 7.29 7.83
C SER A 119 -14.34 7.12 7.77
N ALA A 120 -14.89 5.96 8.16
CA ALA A 120 -16.35 5.75 8.22
C ALA A 120 -17.05 6.64 9.25
N LEU A 121 -16.32 7.20 10.21
CA LEU A 121 -16.83 8.19 11.16
C LEU A 121 -17.09 9.56 10.53
N LEU A 122 -16.48 9.84 9.37
CA LEU A 122 -16.65 11.13 8.69
C LEU A 122 -18.00 11.20 7.98
N PRO A 123 -18.85 12.19 8.29
CA PRO A 123 -20.17 12.31 7.68
C PRO A 123 -20.10 12.55 6.16
N TRP A 124 -19.04 13.17 5.69
CA TRP A 124 -18.81 13.55 4.30
C TRP A 124 -18.00 12.51 3.48
N LEU A 125 -17.69 11.31 4.03
CA LEU A 125 -16.90 10.29 3.31
C LEU A 125 -17.54 9.92 1.96
N GLY A 126 -18.88 9.78 1.91
CA GLY A 126 -19.62 9.47 0.69
C GLY A 126 -19.48 10.57 -0.37
N GLU A 127 -19.52 11.84 0.06
CA GLU A 127 -19.33 12.99 -0.82
C GLU A 127 -17.90 13.05 -1.39
N ALA A 128 -16.88 12.84 -0.55
CA ALA A 128 -15.50 12.77 -1.01
C ALA A 128 -15.29 11.64 -2.03
N ALA A 129 -15.89 10.47 -1.81
CA ALA A 129 -15.81 9.34 -2.73
C ALA A 129 -16.52 9.63 -4.07
N ALA A 130 -17.70 10.26 -4.03
CA ALA A 130 -18.43 10.69 -5.23
C ALA A 130 -17.63 11.72 -6.02
N TYR A 131 -17.09 12.72 -5.35
CA TYR A 131 -16.24 13.75 -5.95
C TYR A 131 -15.00 13.15 -6.64
N ALA A 132 -14.34 12.20 -6.00
CA ALA A 132 -13.23 11.49 -6.62
C ALA A 132 -13.65 10.77 -7.93
N ARG A 133 -14.83 10.15 -7.93
CA ARG A 133 -15.39 9.51 -9.14
C ARG A 133 -15.66 10.51 -10.26
N GLU A 134 -16.22 11.65 -9.95
CA GLU A 134 -16.49 12.74 -10.92
C GLU A 134 -15.19 13.22 -11.57
N ARG A 135 -14.09 13.27 -10.80
CA ARG A 135 -12.73 13.61 -11.31
C ARG A 135 -12.01 12.44 -12.01
N GLY A 136 -12.68 11.31 -12.20
CA GLY A 136 -12.11 10.17 -12.92
C GLY A 136 -11.23 9.24 -12.09
N LEU A 137 -11.04 9.52 -10.79
CA LEU A 137 -10.28 8.66 -9.88
C LEU A 137 -11.12 7.50 -9.35
N VAL A 138 -10.47 6.43 -8.95
CA VAL A 138 -11.11 5.28 -8.30
C VAL A 138 -10.83 5.31 -6.81
N PRO A 139 -11.79 5.74 -5.95
CA PRO A 139 -11.61 5.63 -4.51
C PRO A 139 -11.69 4.17 -4.07
N ASN A 140 -10.77 3.76 -3.19
CA ASN A 140 -10.79 2.52 -2.44
C ASN A 140 -10.84 2.88 -0.95
N LEU A 141 -11.36 2.00 -0.11
CA LEU A 141 -11.51 2.28 1.32
C LEU A 141 -10.86 1.17 2.14
N THR A 142 -10.11 1.55 3.17
CA THR A 142 -9.72 0.66 4.26
C THR A 142 -10.42 1.11 5.54
N THR A 143 -11.10 0.19 6.21
CA THR A 143 -11.87 0.44 7.43
C THR A 143 -11.60 -0.64 8.49
N SER A 144 -11.73 -0.29 9.75
CA SER A 144 -11.67 -1.26 10.85
C SER A 144 -12.96 -2.08 10.99
N GLY A 145 -14.10 -1.52 10.58
CA GLY A 145 -15.41 -2.10 10.84
C GLY A 145 -15.89 -1.95 12.30
N LEU A 146 -15.21 -1.14 13.12
CA LEU A 146 -15.44 -1.00 14.56
C LEU A 146 -16.26 0.25 14.91
N TYR A 147 -17.28 0.53 14.16
CA TYR A 147 -18.20 1.65 14.35
C TYR A 147 -19.64 1.16 14.60
N GLY A 148 -20.55 2.09 14.86
CA GLY A 148 -21.97 1.82 15.14
C GLY A 148 -22.78 1.35 13.93
N ASP A 149 -24.06 1.08 14.16
CA ASP A 149 -24.98 0.63 13.11
C ASP A 149 -25.34 1.76 12.14
N GLU A 150 -25.36 2.99 12.62
CA GLU A 150 -25.65 4.17 11.81
C GLU A 150 -24.55 4.41 10.77
N GLU A 151 -23.29 4.44 11.19
CA GLU A 151 -22.12 4.57 10.29
C GLU A 151 -22.06 3.40 9.30
N LEU A 152 -22.35 2.18 9.77
CA LEU A 152 -22.37 1.00 8.91
C LEU A 152 -23.47 1.10 7.85
N ALA A 153 -24.68 1.50 8.23
CA ALA A 153 -25.78 1.67 7.30
C ALA A 153 -25.47 2.78 6.28
N ARG A 154 -24.94 3.91 6.74
CA ARG A 154 -24.49 5.01 5.88
C ARG A 154 -23.42 4.55 4.88
N LEU A 155 -22.39 3.85 5.32
CA LEU A 155 -21.33 3.32 4.45
C LEU A 155 -21.88 2.32 3.42
N CYS A 156 -22.81 1.45 3.83
CA CYS A 156 -23.47 0.50 2.92
C CYS A 156 -24.25 1.25 1.82
N GLY A 157 -24.88 2.38 2.13
CA GLY A 157 -25.66 3.19 1.20
C GLY A 157 -24.86 3.71 -0.01
N PHE A 158 -23.57 4.00 0.19
CA PHE A 158 -22.68 4.47 -0.89
C PHE A 158 -21.50 3.53 -1.19
N ALA A 159 -21.54 2.29 -0.73
CA ALA A 159 -20.45 1.30 -0.90
C ALA A 159 -20.07 1.04 -2.37
N THR A 160 -20.99 1.24 -3.31
CA THR A 160 -20.77 1.06 -4.75
C THR A 160 -19.86 2.13 -5.37
N LEU A 161 -19.65 3.26 -4.71
CA LEU A 161 -18.72 4.29 -5.13
C LEU A 161 -17.28 3.79 -5.08
N PHE A 162 -16.97 2.85 -4.17
CA PHE A 162 -15.61 2.34 -4.02
C PHE A 162 -15.26 1.27 -5.05
N GLY A 163 -14.04 1.33 -5.54
CA GLY A 163 -13.45 0.28 -6.36
C GLY A 163 -13.23 -1.00 -5.56
N GLN A 164 -12.78 -0.84 -4.30
CA GLN A 164 -12.56 -1.90 -3.33
C GLN A 164 -12.80 -1.35 -1.92
N ILE A 165 -13.39 -2.15 -1.05
CA ILE A 165 -13.45 -1.90 0.40
C ILE A 165 -12.74 -3.05 1.09
N ASN A 166 -11.70 -2.75 1.86
CA ASN A 166 -11.00 -3.73 2.68
C ASN A 166 -11.31 -3.49 4.15
N VAL A 167 -11.85 -4.51 4.81
CA VAL A 167 -12.03 -4.49 6.27
C VAL A 167 -10.79 -5.10 6.91
N SER A 168 -10.29 -4.49 7.96
CA SER A 168 -9.08 -4.93 8.66
C SER A 168 -9.39 -6.13 9.56
N ILE A 169 -8.98 -7.32 9.14
CA ILE A 169 -9.13 -8.60 9.85
C ILE A 169 -7.74 -9.23 10.05
N ASP A 170 -7.07 -8.89 11.15
CA ASP A 170 -5.69 -9.32 11.42
C ASP A 170 -5.59 -10.71 12.06
N GLY A 171 -6.71 -11.37 12.25
CA GLY A 171 -6.85 -12.70 12.80
C GLY A 171 -8.33 -13.05 12.94
N VAL A 172 -8.63 -14.24 13.41
CA VAL A 172 -9.98 -14.72 13.72
C VAL A 172 -10.06 -14.98 15.22
N ASP A 173 -11.12 -14.51 15.86
CA ASP A 173 -11.37 -14.65 17.30
C ASP A 173 -10.17 -14.16 18.15
N GLU A 174 -9.55 -14.99 18.95
CA GLU A 174 -8.42 -14.65 19.82
C GLU A 174 -7.19 -14.11 19.08
N ASP A 175 -6.93 -14.56 17.85
CA ASP A 175 -5.82 -14.03 17.06
C ASP A 175 -6.02 -12.56 16.71
N TYR A 176 -7.27 -12.14 16.48
CA TYR A 176 -7.61 -10.74 16.26
C TYR A 176 -7.25 -9.89 17.48
N ALA A 177 -7.67 -10.34 18.68
CA ALA A 177 -7.36 -9.66 19.94
C ALA A 177 -5.85 -9.59 20.19
N ARG A 178 -5.12 -10.66 19.88
CA ARG A 178 -3.65 -10.72 20.04
C ARG A 178 -2.90 -9.69 19.21
N VAL A 179 -3.39 -9.39 17.99
CA VAL A 179 -2.79 -8.37 17.10
C VAL A 179 -3.27 -6.98 17.45
N ARG A 180 -4.55 -6.80 17.76
CA ARG A 180 -5.16 -5.49 17.99
C ARG A 180 -4.99 -4.95 19.40
N GLY A 181 -4.85 -5.85 20.40
CA GLY A 181 -4.79 -5.53 21.81
C GLY A 181 -6.16 -5.47 22.50
N PHE A 182 -7.22 -5.85 21.80
CA PHE A 182 -8.61 -5.92 22.33
C PHE A 182 -9.46 -6.86 21.47
N ASP A 183 -10.56 -7.36 22.05
CA ASP A 183 -11.56 -8.15 21.32
C ASP A 183 -12.50 -7.23 20.49
N GLY A 184 -12.47 -7.38 19.20
CA GLY A 184 -13.27 -6.61 18.25
C GLY A 184 -13.71 -7.42 17.03
N PHE A 185 -13.35 -8.72 16.98
CA PHE A 185 -13.57 -9.55 15.81
C PHE A 185 -15.05 -9.62 15.40
N ALA A 186 -15.96 -9.84 16.34
CA ALA A 186 -17.39 -9.94 16.05
C ALA A 186 -17.94 -8.65 15.40
N ARG A 187 -17.47 -7.47 15.83
CA ARG A 187 -17.86 -6.17 15.25
C ARG A 187 -17.33 -6.02 13.84
N ALA A 188 -16.05 -6.34 13.62
CA ALA A 188 -15.43 -6.27 12.29
C ALA A 188 -16.08 -7.28 11.31
N ASP A 189 -16.41 -8.48 11.76
CA ASP A 189 -17.14 -9.50 10.99
C ASP A 189 -18.55 -9.00 10.58
N ARG A 190 -19.27 -8.36 11.50
CA ARG A 190 -20.57 -7.73 11.19
C ARG A 190 -20.44 -6.75 10.03
N ALA A 191 -19.39 -5.90 10.03
CA ALA A 191 -19.16 -4.96 8.93
C ALA A 191 -18.83 -5.69 7.62
N VAL A 192 -18.02 -6.75 7.64
CA VAL A 192 -17.74 -7.59 6.46
C VAL A 192 -19.04 -8.15 5.88
N VAL A 193 -19.93 -8.69 6.71
CA VAL A 193 -21.19 -9.29 6.28
C VAL A 193 -22.11 -8.24 5.63
N ALA A 194 -22.27 -7.07 6.24
CA ALA A 194 -23.11 -6.00 5.74
C ALA A 194 -22.59 -5.42 4.41
N LEU A 195 -21.30 -5.09 4.36
CA LEU A 195 -20.65 -4.56 3.16
C LEU A 195 -20.68 -5.56 2.00
N ARG A 196 -20.52 -6.87 2.26
CA ARG A 196 -20.65 -7.91 1.22
C ARG A 196 -22.05 -8.00 0.61
N ARG A 197 -23.09 -7.62 1.34
CA ARG A 197 -24.46 -7.50 0.78
C ARG A 197 -24.59 -6.25 -0.09
N ALA A 198 -23.96 -5.15 0.33
CA ALA A 198 -24.02 -3.86 -0.39
C ALA A 198 -23.17 -3.85 -1.68
N THR A 199 -22.00 -4.50 -1.69
CA THR A 199 -21.13 -4.53 -2.87
C THR A 199 -20.36 -5.86 -3.00
N LYS A 200 -20.00 -6.20 -4.25
CA LYS A 200 -19.17 -7.38 -4.56
C LYS A 200 -17.67 -7.15 -4.33
N HIS A 201 -17.26 -5.91 -4.08
CA HIS A 201 -15.87 -5.45 -4.03
C HIS A 201 -15.40 -5.29 -2.59
N VAL A 202 -15.59 -6.34 -1.79
CA VAL A 202 -15.12 -6.41 -0.40
C VAL A 202 -14.00 -7.44 -0.29
N GLY A 203 -12.91 -7.04 0.34
CA GLY A 203 -11.79 -7.88 0.73
C GLY A 203 -11.45 -7.64 2.20
N ILE A 204 -10.35 -8.21 2.64
CA ILE A 204 -9.77 -7.97 3.96
C ILE A 204 -8.31 -7.62 3.86
N ASN A 205 -7.87 -6.71 4.73
CA ASN A 205 -6.48 -6.47 5.05
C ASN A 205 -6.12 -7.27 6.30
N CYS A 206 -5.00 -7.97 6.27
CA CYS A 206 -4.49 -8.73 7.40
C CYS A 206 -3.03 -8.36 7.64
N VAL A 207 -2.74 -7.70 8.74
CA VAL A 207 -1.36 -7.45 9.19
C VAL A 207 -0.83 -8.73 9.80
N VAL A 208 0.25 -9.26 9.19
CA VAL A 208 0.89 -10.48 9.68
C VAL A 208 1.93 -10.11 10.73
N THR A 209 1.77 -10.69 11.91
CA THR A 209 2.67 -10.50 13.04
C THR A 209 3.21 -11.86 13.51
N ARG A 210 4.21 -11.83 14.40
CA ARG A 210 4.72 -13.03 15.06
C ARG A 210 3.61 -13.88 15.67
N GLY A 211 2.66 -13.24 16.35
CA GLY A 211 1.58 -13.92 17.04
C GLY A 211 0.41 -14.38 16.18
N SER A 212 0.27 -13.83 14.94
CA SER A 212 -0.84 -14.19 14.04
C SER A 212 -0.42 -15.06 12.85
N PHE A 213 0.87 -15.28 12.65
CA PHE A 213 1.38 -16.04 11.49
C PHE A 213 0.77 -17.45 11.41
N ASP A 214 0.74 -18.19 12.52
CA ASP A 214 0.17 -19.54 12.56
C ASP A 214 -1.36 -19.57 12.40
N GLY A 215 -2.01 -18.43 12.70
CA GLY A 215 -3.43 -18.19 12.48
C GLY A 215 -3.84 -17.90 11.04
N LEU A 216 -2.91 -17.73 10.09
CA LEU A 216 -3.23 -17.40 8.69
C LEU A 216 -4.19 -18.42 8.05
N SER A 217 -4.10 -19.69 8.40
CA SER A 217 -5.03 -20.72 7.91
C SER A 217 -6.49 -20.42 8.28
N ARG A 218 -6.74 -19.87 9.47
CA ARG A 218 -8.08 -19.44 9.93
C ARG A 218 -8.57 -18.22 9.20
N VAL A 219 -7.67 -17.25 8.91
CA VAL A 219 -7.99 -16.05 8.11
C VAL A 219 -8.44 -16.44 6.70
N PHE A 220 -7.74 -17.37 6.05
CA PHE A 220 -8.11 -17.87 4.72
C PHE A 220 -9.42 -18.65 4.73
N ALA A 221 -9.65 -19.51 5.72
CA ALA A 221 -10.91 -20.21 5.89
C ALA A 221 -12.08 -19.24 6.12
N TYR A 222 -11.87 -18.20 6.94
CA TYR A 222 -12.82 -17.13 7.18
C TYR A 222 -13.15 -16.38 5.89
N ALA A 223 -12.14 -15.92 5.14
CA ALA A 223 -12.34 -15.21 3.87
C ALA A 223 -13.16 -16.07 2.88
N LYS A 224 -12.88 -17.37 2.80
CA LYS A 224 -13.67 -18.32 1.99
C LYS A 224 -15.11 -18.42 2.47
N LYS A 225 -15.34 -18.58 3.80
CA LYS A 225 -16.67 -18.64 4.43
C LYS A 225 -17.49 -17.38 4.11
N ARG A 226 -16.87 -16.19 4.17
CA ARG A 226 -17.50 -14.90 3.88
C ARG A 226 -17.61 -14.59 2.38
N LYS A 227 -17.19 -15.52 1.50
CA LYS A 227 -17.22 -15.39 0.03
C LYS A 227 -16.44 -14.15 -0.45
N LEU A 228 -15.37 -13.81 0.24
CA LEU A 228 -14.45 -12.76 -0.18
C LEU A 228 -13.60 -13.25 -1.35
N ARG A 229 -13.18 -12.32 -2.21
CA ARG A 229 -12.39 -12.67 -3.39
C ARG A 229 -10.89 -12.56 -3.14
N GLU A 230 -10.51 -11.75 -2.17
CA GLU A 230 -9.14 -11.33 -1.96
C GLU A 230 -8.81 -11.16 -0.48
N VAL A 231 -7.60 -11.59 -0.15
CA VAL A 231 -6.94 -11.32 1.13
C VAL A 231 -5.69 -10.52 0.83
N GLU A 232 -5.54 -9.34 1.40
CA GLU A 232 -4.30 -8.56 1.34
C GLU A 232 -3.51 -8.77 2.63
N LEU A 233 -2.28 -9.27 2.49
CA LEU A 233 -1.38 -9.48 3.61
C LEU A 233 -0.40 -8.31 3.69
N LEU A 234 -0.36 -7.69 4.85
CA LEU A 234 0.47 -6.53 5.15
C LEU A 234 1.58 -6.91 6.13
N ARG A 235 2.80 -6.53 5.82
CA ARG A 235 3.91 -6.63 6.78
C ARG A 235 3.73 -5.61 7.89
N PHE A 236 3.91 -6.02 9.14
CA PHE A 236 3.91 -5.09 10.26
C PHE A 236 5.07 -4.10 10.12
N LYS A 237 4.80 -2.81 10.29
CA LYS A 237 5.76 -1.73 10.06
C LYS A 237 5.85 -0.80 11.26
N PRO A 238 7.05 -0.28 11.57
CA PRO A 238 7.28 0.66 12.67
C PRO A 238 6.84 2.07 12.27
N SER A 239 5.55 2.34 12.44
CA SER A 239 4.94 3.66 12.21
C SER A 239 3.83 3.90 13.24
N GLY A 240 3.64 5.14 13.67
CA GLY A 240 2.69 5.48 14.73
C GLY A 240 2.97 4.73 16.03
N ARG A 241 1.93 4.14 16.66
CA ARG A 241 2.12 3.28 17.85
C ARG A 241 2.93 2.03 17.57
N GLY A 242 2.93 1.56 16.32
CA GLY A 242 3.73 0.42 15.89
C GLY A 242 5.24 0.58 16.11
N ILE A 243 5.76 1.79 16.27
CA ILE A 243 7.17 2.05 16.62
C ILE A 243 7.51 1.37 17.96
N LYS A 244 6.68 1.55 18.97
CA LYS A 244 6.90 1.02 20.32
C LYS A 244 6.73 -0.50 20.43
N THR A 245 5.90 -1.08 19.57
CA THR A 245 5.57 -2.51 19.59
C THR A 245 6.27 -3.32 18.50
N TYR A 246 7.17 -2.70 17.73
CA TYR A 246 7.74 -3.32 16.53
C TYR A 246 8.47 -4.63 16.83
N GLU A 247 9.40 -4.63 17.78
CA GLU A 247 10.18 -5.82 18.12
C GLU A 247 9.34 -6.97 18.68
N ALA A 248 8.25 -6.64 19.37
CA ALA A 248 7.32 -7.66 19.91
C ALA A 248 6.42 -8.27 18.83
N LEU A 249 5.99 -7.45 17.85
CA LEU A 249 4.98 -7.86 16.89
C LEU A 249 5.52 -8.26 15.51
N ARG A 250 6.71 -7.81 15.11
CA ARG A 250 7.27 -8.19 13.80
C ARG A 250 7.43 -9.70 13.70
N CYS A 251 7.29 -10.25 12.50
CA CYS A 251 7.54 -11.66 12.23
C CYS A 251 8.99 -12.04 12.57
N THR A 252 9.22 -13.31 12.92
CA THR A 252 10.56 -13.87 13.04
C THR A 252 11.17 -14.08 11.66
N ASP A 253 12.47 -14.31 11.64
CA ASP A 253 13.21 -14.58 10.41
C ASP A 253 12.75 -15.88 9.73
N GLU A 254 12.39 -16.90 10.55
CA GLU A 254 11.81 -18.16 10.07
C GLU A 254 10.44 -17.92 9.44
N GLN A 255 9.59 -17.12 10.08
CA GLN A 255 8.28 -16.77 9.56
C GLN A 255 8.39 -15.99 8.24
N HIS A 256 9.34 -15.07 8.12
CA HIS A 256 9.62 -14.37 6.86
C HIS A 256 10.02 -15.33 5.74
N ARG A 257 10.88 -16.33 6.02
CA ARG A 257 11.23 -17.36 5.03
C ARG A 257 10.06 -18.28 4.69
N ALA A 258 9.22 -18.60 5.64
CA ALA A 258 8.07 -19.50 5.45
C ALA A 258 6.84 -18.82 4.82
N LEU A 259 6.79 -17.48 4.75
CA LEU A 259 5.60 -16.74 4.33
C LEU A 259 5.10 -17.14 2.94
N VAL A 260 5.96 -17.10 1.94
CA VAL A 260 5.55 -17.32 0.55
C VAL A 260 5.04 -18.75 0.33
N PRO A 261 5.76 -19.83 0.74
CA PRO A 261 5.22 -21.18 0.64
C PRO A 261 3.90 -21.37 1.37
N THR A 262 3.78 -20.80 2.58
CA THR A 262 2.53 -20.86 3.37
C THR A 262 1.38 -20.19 2.62
N VAL A 263 1.57 -18.99 2.12
CA VAL A 263 0.56 -18.22 1.39
C VAL A 263 0.15 -18.94 0.11
N LEU A 264 1.09 -19.47 -0.67
CA LEU A 264 0.79 -20.22 -1.89
C LEU A 264 -0.03 -21.47 -1.61
N LYS A 265 0.30 -22.22 -0.55
CA LYS A 265 -0.47 -23.38 -0.09
C LYS A 265 -1.90 -23.00 0.28
N LEU A 266 -2.08 -21.93 1.08
CA LEU A 266 -3.39 -21.47 1.53
C LEU A 266 -4.23 -20.89 0.39
N SER A 267 -3.62 -20.09 -0.50
CA SER A 267 -4.28 -19.53 -1.69
C SER A 267 -4.86 -20.65 -2.57
N ARG A 268 -4.07 -21.71 -2.86
CA ARG A 268 -4.53 -22.86 -3.63
C ARG A 268 -5.63 -23.64 -2.92
N LYS A 269 -5.45 -23.95 -1.62
CA LYS A 269 -6.41 -24.69 -0.80
C LYS A 269 -7.78 -24.03 -0.78
N HIS A 270 -7.82 -22.69 -0.59
CA HIS A 270 -9.07 -21.94 -0.43
C HIS A 270 -9.55 -21.29 -1.74
N ARG A 271 -8.78 -21.37 -2.84
CA ARG A 271 -9.04 -20.71 -4.13
C ARG A 271 -9.29 -19.21 -3.98
N LEU A 272 -8.44 -18.54 -3.21
CA LEU A 272 -8.49 -17.11 -2.94
C LEU A 272 -7.32 -16.41 -3.62
N ARG A 273 -7.58 -15.21 -4.16
CA ARG A 273 -6.48 -14.31 -4.54
C ARG A 273 -5.84 -13.75 -3.29
N VAL A 274 -4.52 -13.68 -3.33
CA VAL A 274 -3.74 -13.03 -2.28
C VAL A 274 -2.95 -11.90 -2.88
N ARG A 275 -2.99 -10.75 -2.23
CA ARG A 275 -2.07 -9.65 -2.47
C ARG A 275 -1.08 -9.58 -1.33
N LEU A 276 0.17 -9.40 -1.66
CA LEU A 276 1.21 -9.07 -0.70
C LEU A 276 1.55 -7.60 -0.87
N ASP A 277 1.68 -6.88 0.23
CA ASP A 277 2.14 -5.50 0.13
C ASP A 277 3.60 -5.45 -0.39
N CYS A 278 4.00 -4.32 -0.93
CA CYS A 278 5.31 -4.14 -1.56
C CYS A 278 6.49 -4.45 -0.62
N SER A 279 6.29 -4.37 0.68
CA SER A 279 7.34 -4.63 1.67
C SER A 279 7.67 -6.12 1.83
N TYR A 280 6.85 -7.03 1.26
CA TYR A 280 7.15 -8.46 1.22
C TYR A 280 7.98 -8.90 0.01
N THR A 281 8.30 -7.98 -0.90
CA THR A 281 9.11 -8.33 -2.09
C THR A 281 10.47 -8.96 -1.74
N PRO A 282 11.19 -8.55 -0.68
CA PRO A 282 12.40 -9.25 -0.24
C PRO A 282 12.17 -10.74 0.10
N MET A 283 11.02 -11.07 0.71
CA MET A 283 10.65 -12.44 1.04
C MET A 283 10.30 -13.24 -0.23
N VAL A 284 9.65 -12.59 -1.20
CA VAL A 284 9.36 -13.19 -2.52
C VAL A 284 10.64 -13.52 -3.27
N THR A 285 11.61 -12.60 -3.32
CA THR A 285 12.90 -12.81 -4.02
C THR A 285 13.76 -13.89 -3.38
N HIS A 286 13.58 -14.19 -2.10
CA HIS A 286 14.25 -15.29 -1.42
C HIS A 286 14.01 -16.64 -2.10
N HIS A 287 12.82 -16.85 -2.68
CA HIS A 287 12.44 -18.08 -3.36
C HIS A 287 12.90 -18.15 -4.83
N ARG A 288 13.83 -17.30 -5.25
CA ARG A 288 14.49 -17.31 -6.57
C ARG A 288 13.51 -17.30 -7.75
N ILE A 289 12.42 -16.57 -7.63
CA ILE A 289 11.47 -16.38 -8.74
C ILE A 289 12.18 -15.58 -9.84
N LYS A 290 12.09 -16.05 -11.09
CA LYS A 290 12.75 -15.39 -12.23
C LYS A 290 12.35 -13.91 -12.32
N PRO A 291 13.30 -12.97 -12.42
CA PRO A 291 12.99 -11.53 -12.48
C PRO A 291 11.97 -11.17 -13.57
N LYS A 292 12.08 -11.77 -14.76
CA LYS A 292 11.10 -11.58 -15.86
C LYS A 292 9.67 -11.98 -15.47
N LEU A 293 9.51 -13.05 -14.68
CA LEU A 293 8.19 -13.47 -14.20
C LEU A 293 7.64 -12.47 -13.16
N MET A 294 8.48 -11.98 -12.25
CA MET A 294 8.08 -10.94 -11.29
C MET A 294 7.64 -9.66 -12.03
N GLN A 295 8.41 -9.23 -13.02
CA GLN A 295 8.09 -8.07 -13.86
C GLN A 295 6.74 -8.26 -14.58
N TRP A 296 6.53 -9.42 -15.20
CA TRP A 296 5.28 -9.74 -15.90
C TRP A 296 4.07 -9.80 -14.96
N LEU A 297 4.27 -10.26 -13.73
CA LEU A 297 3.23 -10.29 -12.68
C LEU A 297 3.11 -8.95 -11.93
N ALA A 298 3.84 -7.91 -12.32
CA ALA A 298 3.90 -6.61 -11.66
C ALA A 298 4.24 -6.71 -10.16
N ILE A 299 5.17 -7.58 -9.78
CA ILE A 299 5.67 -7.72 -8.42
C ILE A 299 6.86 -6.79 -8.23
N TYR A 300 6.65 -5.73 -7.47
CA TYR A 300 7.65 -4.71 -7.17
C TYR A 300 7.79 -4.48 -5.68
N GLY A 301 8.98 -4.04 -5.28
CA GLY A 301 9.29 -3.61 -3.93
C GLY A 301 8.76 -2.20 -3.63
N CYS A 302 9.52 -1.47 -2.80
CA CYS A 302 9.07 -0.18 -2.29
C CYS A 302 8.49 0.73 -3.38
N ALA A 303 7.19 1.02 -3.26
CA ALA A 303 6.46 1.87 -4.20
C ALA A 303 6.44 3.35 -3.77
N GLY A 304 6.88 3.64 -2.54
CA GLY A 304 6.84 4.98 -1.96
C GLY A 304 7.64 6.01 -2.74
N GLY A 305 7.02 7.15 -3.05
CA GLY A 305 7.62 8.24 -3.80
C GLY A 305 7.83 7.97 -5.31
N ASP A 306 7.64 6.74 -5.78
CA ASP A 306 7.76 6.35 -7.20
C ASP A 306 6.41 5.96 -7.84
N LEU A 307 5.67 5.07 -7.21
CA LEU A 307 4.40 4.56 -7.73
C LEU A 307 3.21 5.05 -6.90
N LEU A 308 3.44 5.35 -5.64
CA LEU A 308 2.43 5.87 -4.73
C LEU A 308 2.98 7.01 -3.87
N VAL A 309 2.07 7.80 -3.37
CA VAL A 309 2.30 8.80 -2.34
C VAL A 309 1.29 8.63 -1.21
N GLY A 310 1.54 9.25 -0.08
CA GLY A 310 0.58 9.36 1.01
C GLY A 310 0.33 10.81 1.38
N ALA A 311 -0.75 11.05 2.12
CA ALA A 311 -0.99 12.32 2.81
C ALA A 311 -1.52 12.06 4.21
N LYS A 312 -1.01 12.81 5.20
CA LYS A 312 -1.51 12.81 6.58
C LYS A 312 -2.84 13.56 6.67
N ALA A 313 -3.56 13.41 7.78
CA ALA A 313 -4.84 14.10 8.00
C ALA A 313 -4.74 15.64 7.88
N SER A 314 -3.57 16.22 8.09
CA SER A 314 -3.26 17.64 7.87
C SER A 314 -2.91 18.02 6.42
N GLY A 315 -3.07 17.08 5.46
CA GLY A 315 -2.69 17.27 4.07
C GLY A 315 -1.18 17.19 3.79
N MET A 316 -0.32 17.03 4.81
CA MET A 316 1.12 16.90 4.62
C MET A 316 1.47 15.67 3.79
N LEU A 317 2.21 15.87 2.70
CA LEU A 317 2.60 14.83 1.76
C LEU A 317 3.62 13.87 2.39
N THR A 318 3.54 12.60 2.01
CA THR A 318 4.47 11.55 2.44
C THR A 318 4.84 10.65 1.25
N ALA A 319 5.97 9.96 1.32
CA ALA A 319 6.33 8.99 0.28
C ALA A 319 5.40 7.76 0.28
N CYS A 320 4.86 7.36 1.42
CA CYS A 320 3.84 6.30 1.57
C CYS A 320 3.08 6.50 2.89
N SER A 321 2.01 5.73 3.14
CA SER A 321 1.18 5.82 4.37
C SER A 321 1.99 5.76 5.69
N PHE A 322 3.14 5.08 5.67
CA PHE A 322 3.95 4.80 6.85
C PHE A 322 5.15 5.75 7.01
N ALA A 323 5.49 6.50 5.95
CA ALA A 323 6.62 7.42 5.94
C ALA A 323 6.33 8.70 6.75
N PRO A 324 7.37 9.37 7.26
CA PRO A 324 7.23 10.71 7.81
C PRO A 324 6.78 11.69 6.72
N PRO A 325 6.16 12.83 7.12
CA PRO A 325 5.80 13.88 6.19
C PRO A 325 7.04 14.57 5.60
N VAL A 326 6.86 15.15 4.41
CA VAL A 326 7.82 16.04 3.76
C VAL A 326 7.32 17.49 3.84
N GLU A 327 8.17 18.47 3.52
CA GLU A 327 7.83 19.90 3.55
C GLU A 327 6.96 20.31 2.34
N SER A 328 5.87 19.59 2.12
CA SER A 328 4.88 19.88 1.09
C SER A 328 3.53 19.30 1.47
N ARG A 329 2.47 19.82 0.88
CA ARG A 329 1.11 19.30 0.99
C ARG A 329 0.68 18.58 -0.29
N VAL A 330 -0.32 17.74 -0.19
CA VAL A 330 -0.79 16.90 -1.32
C VAL A 330 -1.42 17.73 -2.44
N ASP A 331 -2.00 18.87 -2.14
CA ASP A 331 -2.53 19.82 -3.14
C ASP A 331 -1.43 20.53 -3.93
N GLY A 332 -0.21 20.61 -3.40
CA GLY A 332 1.01 21.06 -4.09
C GLY A 332 1.84 19.93 -4.71
N ILE A 333 1.30 18.73 -4.87
CA ILE A 333 2.05 17.56 -5.33
C ILE A 333 2.72 17.75 -6.69
N GLY A 334 2.15 18.59 -7.59
CA GLY A 334 2.69 18.79 -8.92
C GLY A 334 4.14 19.24 -8.90
N ASP A 335 4.41 20.33 -8.22
CA ASP A 335 5.73 20.95 -8.12
C ASP A 335 6.68 20.08 -7.32
N TYR A 336 6.20 19.53 -6.19
CA TYR A 336 7.02 18.65 -5.36
C TYR A 336 7.44 17.37 -6.08
N TRP A 337 6.55 16.77 -6.88
CA TRP A 337 6.86 15.53 -7.61
C TRP A 337 8.01 15.71 -8.61
N GLU A 338 8.08 16.87 -9.26
CA GLU A 338 9.11 17.21 -10.23
C GLU A 338 10.39 17.75 -9.59
N SER A 339 10.36 18.21 -8.33
CA SER A 339 11.50 18.82 -7.69
C SER A 339 12.69 17.85 -7.55
N GLU A 340 13.89 18.39 -7.62
CA GLU A 340 15.12 17.65 -7.32
C GLU A 340 15.11 17.20 -5.85
N GLY A 341 15.47 15.95 -5.60
CA GLY A 341 15.46 15.38 -4.26
C GLY A 341 14.08 15.00 -3.71
N ALA A 342 12.99 15.17 -4.46
CA ALA A 342 11.65 14.74 -4.04
C ALA A 342 11.65 13.32 -3.48
N PHE A 343 11.08 13.14 -2.28
CA PHE A 343 11.04 11.88 -1.52
C PHE A 343 12.41 11.25 -1.20
N GLY A 344 13.51 11.96 -1.43
CA GLY A 344 14.86 11.64 -0.97
C GLY A 344 15.22 10.14 -1.02
N PRO A 345 15.41 9.48 0.14
CA PRO A 345 15.85 8.09 0.19
C PRO A 345 14.93 7.09 -0.51
N PHE A 346 13.63 7.39 -0.65
CA PHE A 346 12.68 6.52 -1.35
C PHE A 346 12.96 6.42 -2.84
N ARG A 347 13.49 7.48 -3.46
CA ARG A 347 13.86 7.50 -4.88
C ARG A 347 15.33 7.16 -5.10
N ARG A 348 16.24 7.51 -4.17
CA ARG A 348 17.69 7.30 -4.30
C ARG A 348 18.16 5.84 -4.18
N TRP A 349 17.25 4.88 -3.91
CA TRP A 349 17.62 3.47 -3.88
C TRP A 349 18.35 2.99 -5.14
N ARG A 350 18.09 3.63 -6.29
CA ARG A 350 18.75 3.33 -7.57
C ARG A 350 20.22 3.67 -7.56
N GLU A 351 20.61 4.71 -6.86
CA GLU A 351 21.94 5.31 -6.86
C GLU A 351 22.75 4.92 -5.62
N ALA A 352 22.07 4.77 -4.49
CA ALA A 352 22.67 4.60 -3.17
C ALA A 352 22.67 3.14 -2.66
N ALA A 353 22.35 2.16 -3.52
CA ALA A 353 22.29 0.76 -3.09
C ALA A 353 23.65 0.26 -2.58
N ALA A 354 23.69 -0.18 -1.32
CA ALA A 354 24.83 -0.86 -0.72
C ALA A 354 24.76 -2.38 -0.94
N GLU A 355 25.89 -3.08 -0.73
CA GLU A 355 25.88 -4.55 -0.73
C GLU A 355 25.03 -5.11 0.44
N PRO A 356 24.38 -6.24 0.23
CA PRO A 356 24.35 -7.09 -0.98
C PRO A 356 23.30 -6.65 -2.03
N CYS A 357 22.58 -5.54 -1.85
CA CYS A 357 21.56 -5.11 -2.80
C CYS A 357 22.14 -4.63 -4.12
N ARG A 358 23.32 -3.98 -4.11
CA ARG A 358 23.98 -3.47 -5.33
C ARG A 358 24.22 -4.55 -6.37
N SER A 359 24.72 -5.70 -5.94
CA SER A 359 24.99 -6.85 -6.81
C SER A 359 23.80 -7.80 -6.96
N CYS A 360 22.65 -7.50 -6.33
CA CYS A 360 21.50 -8.39 -6.34
C CYS A 360 20.73 -8.30 -7.66
N GLU A 361 20.51 -9.45 -8.32
CA GLU A 361 19.72 -9.56 -9.55
C GLU A 361 18.28 -8.98 -9.45
N TYR A 362 17.76 -8.82 -8.24
CA TYR A 362 16.42 -8.28 -8.00
C TYR A 362 16.41 -6.80 -7.67
N LEU A 363 17.55 -6.08 -7.69
CA LEU A 363 17.59 -4.69 -7.23
C LEU A 363 16.55 -3.81 -7.92
N ALA A 364 16.44 -3.89 -9.24
CA ALA A 364 15.50 -3.09 -10.05
C ALA A 364 14.02 -3.35 -9.67
N LEU A 365 13.69 -4.56 -9.25
CA LEU A 365 12.33 -4.96 -8.87
C LEU A 365 12.08 -4.79 -7.37
N CYS A 366 13.00 -5.28 -6.52
CA CYS A 366 12.87 -5.25 -5.07
C CYS A 366 13.09 -3.86 -4.48
N ARG A 367 13.94 -3.04 -5.11
CA ARG A 367 14.25 -1.66 -4.68
C ARG A 367 14.82 -1.58 -3.26
N GLY A 368 15.56 -2.62 -2.85
CA GLY A 368 16.21 -2.69 -1.54
C GLY A 368 15.28 -2.93 -0.35
N GLY A 369 14.01 -3.31 -0.57
CA GLY A 369 13.05 -3.62 0.49
C GLY A 369 12.29 -2.40 1.04
N CYS A 370 11.78 -2.49 2.28
CA CYS A 370 10.95 -1.44 2.88
C CYS A 370 11.78 -0.33 3.53
N ARG A 371 11.72 0.88 2.98
CA ARG A 371 12.47 2.04 3.51
C ARG A 371 12.08 2.42 4.94
N VAL A 372 10.80 2.25 5.30
CA VAL A 372 10.32 2.56 6.67
C VAL A 372 10.92 1.59 7.69
N VAL A 373 10.93 0.28 7.39
CA VAL A 373 11.58 -0.72 8.24
C VAL A 373 13.08 -0.46 8.34
N THR A 374 13.72 -0.21 7.19
CA THR A 374 15.14 0.05 7.10
C THR A 374 15.54 1.24 7.97
N MET A 375 14.86 2.39 7.79
CA MET A 375 15.12 3.60 8.59
C MET A 375 14.99 3.35 10.09
N HIS A 376 13.92 2.64 10.50
CA HIS A 376 13.69 2.37 11.91
C HIS A 376 14.80 1.48 12.52
N VAL A 377 15.15 0.39 11.84
CA VAL A 377 16.09 -0.62 12.38
C VAL A 377 17.54 -0.17 12.28
N THR A 378 17.92 0.46 11.15
CA THR A 378 19.33 0.80 10.88
C THR A 378 19.66 2.28 11.08
N GLY A 379 18.65 3.16 11.11
CA GLY A 379 18.82 4.61 11.10
C GLY A 379 19.13 5.20 9.72
N ASP A 380 19.28 4.35 8.69
CA ASP A 380 19.55 4.76 7.31
C ASP A 380 18.49 4.19 6.36
N ALA A 381 17.69 5.05 5.78
CA ALA A 381 16.64 4.64 4.84
C ALA A 381 17.18 4.12 3.50
N THR A 382 18.46 4.31 3.18
CA THR A 382 19.10 3.81 1.94
C THR A 382 19.73 2.44 2.11
N ALA A 383 19.97 1.99 3.34
CA ALA A 383 20.52 0.68 3.63
C ALA A 383 19.66 -0.48 3.08
N PRO A 384 20.23 -1.68 2.88
CA PRO A 384 19.47 -2.89 2.60
C PRO A 384 18.46 -3.21 3.70
N ASP A 385 17.25 -3.68 3.33
CA ASP A 385 16.22 -4.09 4.29
C ASP A 385 16.77 -5.18 5.23
N PRO A 386 16.86 -4.91 6.55
CA PRO A 386 17.51 -5.82 7.49
C PRO A 386 16.77 -7.15 7.68
N GLU A 387 15.48 -7.21 7.32
CA GLU A 387 14.66 -8.43 7.39
C GLU A 387 14.58 -9.18 6.06
N CYS A 388 15.33 -8.76 5.04
CA CYS A 388 15.48 -9.51 3.80
C CYS A 388 16.28 -10.80 4.07
N PRO A 389 15.72 -12.00 3.78
CA PRO A 389 16.45 -13.25 4.04
C PRO A 389 17.77 -13.34 3.27
N ARG A 390 17.90 -12.70 2.11
CA ARG A 390 19.16 -12.66 1.33
C ARG A 390 20.19 -11.74 1.99
N VAL A 391 19.76 -10.60 2.53
CA VAL A 391 20.63 -9.67 3.29
C VAL A 391 21.16 -10.32 4.56
N MET A 392 20.27 -11.06 5.25
CA MET A 392 20.63 -11.77 6.46
C MET A 392 21.67 -12.88 6.20
N ALA A 393 21.47 -13.68 5.14
CA ALA A 393 22.41 -14.71 4.74
C ALA A 393 23.78 -14.09 4.39
N TRP A 394 23.80 -13.05 3.56
CA TRP A 394 25.04 -12.36 3.18
C TRP A 394 25.80 -11.80 4.40
N ARG A 395 25.08 -11.19 5.34
CA ARG A 395 25.68 -10.67 6.58
C ARG A 395 26.29 -11.77 7.43
N ALA A 396 25.63 -12.91 7.55
CA ALA A 396 26.15 -14.06 8.27
C ALA A 396 27.44 -14.59 7.64
N GLU A 397 27.50 -14.65 6.31
CA GLU A 397 28.68 -15.10 5.56
C GLU A 397 29.87 -14.13 5.69
N HIS A 398 29.61 -12.82 5.81
CA HIS A 398 30.66 -11.78 5.83
C HIS A 398 30.97 -11.23 7.24
N GLY A 399 30.38 -11.82 8.29
CA GLY A 399 30.56 -11.36 9.66
C GLY A 399 30.06 -9.95 9.95
N VAL A 400 29.09 -9.44 9.14
CA VAL A 400 28.55 -8.08 9.27
C VAL A 400 27.34 -8.09 10.19
N THR A 401 27.44 -7.40 11.33
CA THR A 401 26.30 -7.22 12.23
C THR A 401 25.33 -6.17 11.68
N THR A 402 24.03 -6.37 11.92
CA THR A 402 23.05 -5.33 11.65
C THR A 402 23.22 -4.22 12.66
N PRO A 403 23.53 -2.96 12.25
CA PRO A 403 23.46 -1.85 13.17
C PRO A 403 22.00 -1.75 13.64
N ARG A 404 21.73 -2.11 14.88
CA ARG A 404 20.40 -1.89 15.49
C ARG A 404 20.47 -0.58 16.25
N ARG A 405 19.72 0.43 15.82
CA ARG A 405 19.41 1.55 16.70
C ARG A 405 18.57 0.99 17.85
N LEU A 406 19.05 1.15 19.07
CA LEU A 406 18.20 1.02 20.24
C LEU A 406 17.08 2.05 20.11
N PRO A 407 15.81 1.67 20.38
CA PRO A 407 14.74 2.65 20.38
C PRO A 407 15.11 3.75 21.37
N VAL A 408 15.19 5.01 20.92
CA VAL A 408 15.23 6.14 21.81
C VAL A 408 13.86 6.18 22.48
N VAL A 409 13.81 5.76 23.71
CA VAL A 409 12.63 5.88 24.56
C VAL A 409 12.56 7.35 24.96
N THR A 410 11.79 8.16 24.21
CA THR A 410 11.36 9.51 24.62
C THR A 410 9.95 9.42 25.17
#